data_96b0f2abb865590e3e4534a1a29b9bae
#
_entry.id   96b0f2abb865590e3e4534a1a29b9bae
#
_cell.length_a   1.000
_cell.length_b   1.000
_cell.length_c   1.000
_cell.angle_alpha   90.00
_cell.angle_beta   90.00
_cell.angle_gamma   90.00
#
_symmetry.space_group_name_H-M   'P 1'
#
loop_
_entity.id
_entity.type
_entity.pdbx_description
1 polymer ?
#
loop_
_entity_poly.entity_id
_entity_poly.type
_entity_poly.pdbx_seq_one_letter_code
_entity_poly.pdbx_strand_id
1 'polypeptide(L)'
;MRWMLPGTWRLLAMGSARRSALYPNTPTLAELGLNGFDTGTTHGFWAPAGTPPAVVDRKNAEINKALLLSAVADAIKALGADPVPMSPAQFGALTKSDLNRYSVIVKERKISSN
;
A
#
# COMPACT_ATOMS: atom_id res chain seq x y z
N MET A 1 7.72 4.85 -13.95
CA MET A 1 7.52 3.43 -14.28
C MET A 1 8.02 3.19 -15.70
N ARG A 2 9.28 2.80 -15.82
CA ARG A 2 10.03 2.73 -17.11
C ARG A 2 9.84 1.41 -17.88
N TRP A 3 8.97 0.54 -17.37
CA TRP A 3 8.77 -0.82 -17.90
C TRP A 3 7.60 -0.97 -18.87
N MET A 4 6.73 0.05 -18.94
CA MET A 4 5.59 0.04 -19.86
C MET A 4 5.93 0.87 -21.09
N LEU A 5 6.54 0.25 -22.08
CA LEU A 5 6.74 0.88 -23.39
C LEU A 5 5.37 1.04 -24.07
N PRO A 6 5.09 2.22 -24.66
CA PRO A 6 3.84 2.44 -25.40
C PRO A 6 3.66 1.36 -26.47
N GLY A 7 2.50 0.70 -26.46
CA GLY A 7 2.12 -0.31 -27.47
C GLY A 7 2.48 -1.76 -27.16
N THR A 8 3.28 -2.02 -26.11
CA THR A 8 3.72 -3.41 -25.78
C THR A 8 2.87 -4.08 -24.70
N TRP A 9 2.24 -3.30 -23.81
CA TRP A 9 1.45 -3.80 -22.69
C TRP A 9 0.11 -3.10 -22.58
N ARG A 10 -0.93 -3.84 -22.28
CA ARG A 10 -2.25 -3.33 -21.97
C ARG A 10 -2.56 -3.58 -20.51
N LEU A 11 -2.74 -2.53 -19.75
CA LEU A 11 -3.19 -2.60 -18.36
C LEU A 11 -4.69 -2.93 -18.35
N LEU A 12 -5.06 -4.09 -17.82
CA LEU A 12 -6.43 -4.59 -17.83
C LEU A 12 -7.20 -4.21 -16.57
N ALA A 13 -6.56 -4.30 -15.41
CA ALA A 13 -7.16 -3.99 -14.12
C ALA A 13 -6.10 -3.67 -13.07
N MET A 14 -6.54 -3.00 -12.01
CA MET A 14 -5.73 -2.69 -10.82
C MET A 14 -6.15 -3.60 -9.66
N GLY A 15 -5.17 -4.15 -8.93
CA GLY A 15 -5.41 -4.95 -7.72
C GLY A 15 -5.64 -4.14 -6.45
N SER A 16 -5.68 -2.82 -6.52
CA SER A 16 -5.92 -1.92 -5.40
C SER A 16 -7.42 -1.68 -5.17
N ALA A 17 -7.79 -1.30 -3.94
CA ALA A 17 -9.18 -0.98 -3.59
C ALA A 17 -9.73 0.25 -4.36
N ARG A 18 -8.86 1.15 -4.83
CA ARG A 18 -9.23 2.35 -5.60
C ARG A 18 -8.40 2.43 -6.86
N ARG A 19 -8.94 3.11 -7.88
CA ARG A 19 -8.19 3.42 -9.10
C ARG A 19 -6.96 4.27 -8.77
N SER A 20 -5.86 4.00 -9.46
CA SER A 20 -4.67 4.84 -9.36
C SER A 20 -4.88 6.17 -10.07
N ALA A 21 -4.42 7.26 -9.45
CA ALA A 21 -4.39 8.57 -10.09
C ALA A 21 -3.51 8.60 -11.35
N LEU A 22 -2.53 7.69 -11.46
CA LEU A 22 -1.68 7.54 -12.63
C LEU A 22 -2.39 6.83 -13.79
N TYR A 23 -3.41 6.00 -13.50
CA TYR A 23 -4.16 5.21 -14.49
C TYR A 23 -5.67 5.32 -14.24
N PRO A 24 -6.26 6.51 -14.36
CA PRO A 24 -7.65 6.77 -13.96
C PRO A 24 -8.66 5.99 -14.81
N ASN A 25 -8.30 5.61 -16.02
CA ASN A 25 -9.15 4.84 -16.94
C ASN A 25 -9.08 3.32 -16.74
N THR A 26 -8.19 2.83 -15.86
CA THR A 26 -8.06 1.40 -15.59
C THR A 26 -8.95 1.04 -14.41
N PRO A 27 -9.90 0.10 -14.59
CA PRO A 27 -10.79 -0.33 -13.52
C PRO A 27 -10.02 -1.12 -12.45
N THR A 28 -10.56 -1.16 -11.23
CA THR A 28 -10.11 -2.09 -10.20
C THR A 28 -10.69 -3.49 -10.42
N LEU A 29 -10.08 -4.51 -9.82
CA LEU A 29 -10.63 -5.87 -9.83
C LEU A 29 -12.03 -5.93 -9.19
N ALA A 30 -12.27 -5.13 -8.16
CA ALA A 30 -13.57 -5.03 -7.51
C ALA A 30 -14.65 -4.47 -8.46
N GLU A 31 -14.33 -3.45 -9.26
CA GLU A 31 -15.24 -2.91 -10.28
C GLU A 31 -15.56 -3.91 -11.40
N LEU A 32 -14.69 -4.89 -11.61
CA LEU A 32 -14.89 -5.99 -12.56
C LEU A 32 -15.59 -7.21 -11.93
N GLY A 33 -16.12 -7.08 -10.71
CA GLY A 33 -16.88 -8.13 -10.03
C GLY A 33 -16.04 -9.07 -9.16
N LEU A 34 -14.72 -8.90 -9.11
CA LEU A 34 -13.81 -9.67 -8.24
C LEU A 34 -13.68 -8.98 -6.89
N ASN A 35 -14.71 -9.10 -6.06
CA ASN A 35 -14.73 -8.49 -4.74
C ASN A 35 -13.71 -9.13 -3.78
N GLY A 36 -13.23 -8.33 -2.82
CA GLY A 36 -12.27 -8.79 -1.80
C GLY A 36 -10.79 -8.78 -2.25
N PHE A 37 -10.52 -8.39 -3.49
CA PHE A 37 -9.15 -8.17 -3.96
C PHE A 37 -8.69 -6.76 -3.60
N ASP A 38 -7.77 -6.70 -2.65
CA ASP A 38 -6.94 -5.53 -2.38
C ASP A 38 -5.51 -6.06 -2.16
N THR A 39 -4.76 -6.11 -3.25
CA THR A 39 -3.39 -6.63 -3.28
C THR A 39 -2.35 -5.49 -3.36
N GLY A 40 -2.76 -4.29 -2.97
CA GLY A 40 -1.88 -3.14 -2.89
C GLY A 40 -0.69 -3.41 -1.96
N THR A 41 0.50 -3.01 -2.36
CA THR A 41 1.67 -3.06 -1.49
C THR A 41 1.67 -1.84 -0.58
N THR A 42 1.75 -2.08 0.72
CA THR A 42 1.87 -1.02 1.73
C THR A 42 3.31 -0.92 2.21
N HIS A 43 3.85 0.28 2.19
CA HIS A 43 5.16 0.61 2.75
C HIS A 43 4.98 1.42 4.03
N GLY A 44 5.79 1.14 5.04
CA GLY A 44 5.71 1.86 6.31
C GLY A 44 6.96 1.68 7.16
N PHE A 45 6.95 2.35 8.31
CA PHE A 45 8.03 2.28 9.30
C PHE A 45 7.53 1.57 10.55
N TRP A 46 8.36 0.72 11.10
CA TRP A 46 8.12 0.01 12.36
C TRP A 46 9.17 0.41 13.39
N ALA A 47 8.77 0.49 14.64
CA ALA A 47 9.67 0.68 15.76
C ALA A 47 9.83 -0.66 16.54
N PRO A 48 10.96 -0.88 17.22
CA PRO A 48 11.13 -2.02 18.12
C PRO A 48 10.03 -2.08 19.18
N ALA A 49 9.69 -3.30 19.61
CA ALA A 49 8.78 -3.48 20.73
C ALA A 49 9.31 -2.76 21.97
N GLY A 50 8.41 -2.11 22.74
CA GLY A 50 8.79 -1.35 23.92
C GLY A 50 9.26 0.09 23.65
N THR A 51 9.26 0.55 22.39
CA THR A 51 9.52 1.97 22.11
C THR A 51 8.44 2.82 22.80
N PRO A 52 8.83 3.86 23.59
CA PRO A 52 7.86 4.71 24.29
C PRO A 52 6.85 5.34 23.34
N PRO A 53 5.54 5.34 23.67
CA PRO A 53 4.50 5.89 22.80
C PRO A 53 4.78 7.31 22.32
N ALA A 54 5.26 8.18 23.19
CA ALA A 54 5.60 9.57 22.83
C ALA A 54 6.66 9.66 21.72
N VAL A 55 7.59 8.70 21.66
CA VAL A 55 8.62 8.64 20.60
C VAL A 55 7.97 8.18 19.28
N VAL A 56 7.08 7.19 19.34
CA VAL A 56 6.34 6.70 18.16
C VAL A 56 5.48 7.81 17.60
N ASP A 57 4.72 8.52 18.44
CA ASP A 57 3.82 9.60 18.03
C ASP A 57 4.60 10.78 17.40
N ARG A 58 5.74 11.15 18.00
CA ARG A 58 6.59 12.21 17.45
C ARG A 58 7.14 11.82 16.08
N LYS A 59 7.65 10.58 15.93
CA LYS A 59 8.16 10.10 14.63
C LYS A 59 7.05 10.05 13.59
N ASN A 60 5.86 9.56 13.96
CA ASN A 60 4.71 9.52 13.08
C ASN A 60 4.32 10.92 12.61
N ALA A 61 4.28 11.90 13.51
CA ALA A 61 3.95 13.28 13.16
C ALA A 61 4.96 13.86 12.14
N GLU A 62 6.25 13.63 12.33
CA GLU A 62 7.28 14.13 11.40
C GLU A 62 7.24 13.39 10.05
N ILE A 63 7.01 12.09 10.03
CA ILE A 63 6.82 11.31 8.79
C ILE A 63 5.60 11.81 8.03
N ASN A 64 4.47 12.01 8.72
CA ASN A 64 3.24 12.50 8.09
C ASN A 64 3.42 13.91 7.51
N LYS A 65 4.17 14.80 8.19
CA LYS A 65 4.54 16.10 7.64
C LYS A 65 5.40 15.97 6.39
N ALA A 66 6.40 15.07 6.41
CA ALA A 66 7.25 14.84 5.26
C ALA A 66 6.47 14.31 4.04
N LEU A 67 5.49 13.44 4.24
CA LEU A 67 4.62 12.93 3.17
C LEU A 67 3.78 14.01 2.49
N LEU A 68 3.52 15.13 3.17
CA LEU A 68 2.78 16.28 2.63
C LEU A 68 3.68 17.26 1.85
N LEU A 69 5.01 17.13 1.93
CA LEU A 69 5.92 17.94 1.13
C LEU A 69 5.82 17.52 -0.34
N SER A 70 5.65 18.50 -1.23
CA SER A 70 5.48 18.24 -2.67
C SER A 70 6.63 17.40 -3.24
N ALA A 71 7.87 17.74 -2.91
CA ALA A 71 9.04 16.99 -3.38
C ALA A 71 9.01 15.50 -2.98
N VAL A 72 8.54 15.18 -1.76
CA VAL A 72 8.42 13.81 -1.27
C VAL A 72 7.22 13.12 -1.93
N ALA A 73 6.07 13.78 -1.95
CA ALA A 73 4.86 13.25 -2.55
C ALA A 73 5.06 12.93 -4.04
N ASP A 74 5.71 13.81 -4.78
CA ASP A 74 5.98 13.62 -6.21
C ASP A 74 6.99 12.48 -6.45
N ALA A 75 8.01 12.35 -5.61
CA ALA A 75 8.95 11.23 -5.68
C ALA A 75 8.24 9.87 -5.43
N ILE A 76 7.33 9.81 -4.44
CA ILE A 76 6.54 8.61 -4.15
C ILE A 76 5.61 8.27 -5.32
N LYS A 77 4.92 9.26 -5.87
CA LYS A 77 4.06 9.09 -7.06
C LYS A 77 4.84 8.62 -8.28
N ALA A 78 6.06 9.12 -8.48
CA ALA A 78 6.93 8.67 -9.56
C ALA A 78 7.30 7.17 -9.46
N LEU A 79 7.27 6.60 -8.25
CA LEU A 79 7.42 5.16 -8.01
C LEU A 79 6.13 4.37 -8.20
N GLY A 80 5.02 5.04 -8.51
CA GLY A 80 3.72 4.39 -8.69
C GLY A 80 2.96 4.13 -7.38
N ALA A 81 3.33 4.81 -6.30
CA ALA A 81 2.67 4.72 -5.00
C ALA A 81 1.97 6.03 -4.64
N ASP A 82 1.00 5.96 -3.73
CA ASP A 82 0.33 7.14 -3.19
C ASP A 82 0.80 7.41 -1.76
N PRO A 83 1.19 8.65 -1.42
CA PRO A 83 1.49 9.02 -0.04
C PRO A 83 0.19 9.07 0.76
N VAL A 84 0.07 8.23 1.77
CA VAL A 84 -1.12 8.16 2.64
C VAL A 84 -0.70 8.36 4.10
N PRO A 85 -0.79 9.58 4.64
CA PRO A 85 -0.55 9.83 6.06
C PRO A 85 -1.53 9.04 6.92
N MET A 86 -1.02 8.34 7.92
CA MET A 86 -1.81 7.54 8.86
C MET A 86 -1.32 7.72 10.28
N SER A 87 -2.20 7.50 11.27
CA SER A 87 -1.79 7.34 12.66
C SER A 87 -1.16 5.96 12.89
N PRO A 88 -0.38 5.77 13.96
CA PRO A 88 0.16 4.46 14.33
C PRO A 88 -0.94 3.40 14.51
N ALA A 89 -2.08 3.78 15.09
CA ALA A 89 -3.22 2.89 15.27
C ALA A 89 -3.85 2.44 13.95
N GLN A 90 -4.05 3.38 13.01
CA GLN A 90 -4.57 3.06 11.67
C GLN A 90 -3.63 2.14 10.89
N PHE A 91 -2.33 2.42 10.91
CA PHE A 91 -1.35 1.59 10.24
C PHE A 91 -1.24 0.20 10.87
N GLY A 92 -1.29 0.11 12.21
CA GLY A 92 -1.32 -1.16 12.93
C GLY A 92 -2.56 -2.01 12.60
N ALA A 93 -3.75 -1.38 12.51
CA ALA A 93 -4.98 -2.07 12.12
C ALA A 93 -4.92 -2.59 10.67
N LEU A 94 -4.38 -1.80 9.74
CA LEU A 94 -4.17 -2.19 8.36
C LEU A 94 -3.23 -3.40 8.26
N THR A 95 -2.06 -3.33 8.92
CA THR A 95 -1.07 -4.41 8.95
C THR A 95 -1.64 -5.70 9.52
N LYS A 96 -2.43 -5.61 10.61
CA LYS A 96 -3.10 -6.77 11.21
C LYS A 96 -4.14 -7.39 10.28
N SER A 97 -4.92 -6.57 9.58
CA SER A 97 -5.90 -7.02 8.60
C SER A 97 -5.22 -7.76 7.45
N ASP A 98 -4.14 -7.20 6.91
CA ASP A 98 -3.36 -7.82 5.84
C ASP A 98 -2.75 -9.15 6.28
N LEU A 99 -2.13 -9.18 7.46
CA LEU A 99 -1.56 -10.41 8.02
C LEU A 99 -2.61 -11.52 8.13
N ASN A 100 -3.79 -11.19 8.64
CA ASN A 100 -4.88 -12.16 8.75
C ASN A 100 -5.32 -12.68 7.37
N ARG A 101 -5.53 -11.78 6.41
CA ARG A 101 -5.94 -12.13 5.04
C ARG A 101 -4.92 -13.05 4.37
N TYR A 102 -3.65 -12.67 4.40
CA TYR A 102 -2.59 -13.48 3.79
C TYR A 102 -2.35 -14.79 4.52
N SER A 103 -2.50 -14.83 5.85
CA SER A 103 -2.33 -16.07 6.62
C SER A 103 -3.39 -17.13 6.25
N VAL A 104 -4.61 -16.72 5.95
CA VAL A 104 -5.66 -17.63 5.48
C VAL A 104 -5.27 -18.20 4.11
N ILE A 105 -4.89 -17.35 3.17
CA ILE A 105 -4.50 -17.78 1.81
C ILE A 105 -3.31 -18.74 1.86
N VAL A 106 -2.28 -18.41 2.65
CA VAL A 106 -1.09 -19.26 2.81
C VAL A 106 -1.45 -20.65 3.35
N LYS A 107 -2.33 -20.70 4.36
CA LYS A 107 -2.79 -21.97 4.94
C LYS A 107 -3.63 -22.80 3.95
N GLU A 108 -4.63 -22.18 3.32
CA GLU A 108 -5.52 -22.85 2.38
C GLU A 108 -4.79 -23.38 1.14
N ARG A 109 -3.82 -22.61 0.65
CA ARG A 109 -3.04 -22.96 -0.54
C ARG A 109 -1.77 -23.74 -0.25
N LYS A 110 -1.50 -24.05 1.04
CA LYS A 110 -0.29 -24.77 1.50
C LYS A 110 1.00 -24.15 0.94
N ILE A 111 1.06 -22.82 0.90
CA ILE A 111 2.24 -22.11 0.43
C ILE A 111 3.32 -22.19 1.51
N SER A 112 4.49 -22.75 1.19
CA SER A 112 5.65 -22.77 2.05
C SER A 112 6.79 -22.00 1.40
N SER A 113 7.55 -21.28 2.20
CA SER A 113 8.85 -20.77 1.79
C SER A 113 9.86 -21.93 1.93
N ASN A 114 10.40 -22.39 0.82
CA ASN A 114 11.58 -23.29 0.84
C ASN A 114 12.82 -22.46 1.19
#